data_9fbf2f22ceeb98c19e945818eb0190df
#
_entry.id   9fbf2f22ceeb98c19e945818eb0190df
#
_cell.length_a   1.000
_cell.length_b   1.000
_cell.length_c   1.000
_cell.angle_alpha   90.00
_cell.angle_beta   90.00
_cell.angle_gamma   90.00
#
_symmetry.space_group_name_H-M   'P 1'
#
loop_
_entity.id
_entity.type
_entity.pdbx_description
1 polymer ?
#
loop_
_entity_poly.entity_id
_entity_poly.type
_entity_poly.pdbx_seq_one_letter_code
_entity_poly.pdbx_strand_id
1 'polypeptide(L)'
;MANVIPVIVKQTCCQMYAEGKSSREIYNEYFTQTTNSSASYDCFRGMLARWSKKNYPNEITLERGTYDGFVAHDATVQISKSGEIVQAWIKQKATDLDTEEFLEAIRGSVEPALYEMRERADTDRMLEIPLFDMHWGIAFMDHYAPVLDELLNLIASRNWDRIVIPFGQDFFHNDSVVNGQTTKGTVIEKVDMIRAVRESKTFMYTLIDTAIKHANEVKVIYSPGNHDRSIAWMFIQVLLERYGSTIVDDTLEYRKVFIYGKNAIMVTHGNSKRATAKNLAQIFAISFPEEFANADIREVHAGHLHCEGEADIFGVMVRRLSTGGKIDDWSNSEDYVGAHSRFMVFEWDRNKLNSIHYI
;
A
#
# COMPACT_ATOMS: atom_id res chain seq x y z
N MET A 1 18.43 -36.69 17.46
CA MET A 1 18.58 -35.22 17.36
C MET A 1 19.67 -34.82 18.37
N ALA A 2 20.72 -34.14 17.94
CA ALA A 2 21.77 -33.68 18.85
C ALA A 2 21.14 -32.60 19.77
N ASN A 3 21.17 -32.79 21.07
CA ASN A 3 20.70 -31.79 22.03
C ASN A 3 21.53 -30.53 21.90
N VAL A 4 20.98 -29.48 21.34
CA VAL A 4 21.65 -28.18 21.21
C VAL A 4 21.71 -27.55 22.59
N ILE A 5 22.93 -27.39 23.13
CA ILE A 5 23.13 -26.73 24.43
C ILE A 5 22.87 -25.23 24.25
N PRO A 6 21.93 -24.63 25.02
CA PRO A 6 21.61 -23.21 24.93
C PRO A 6 22.82 -22.30 25.12
N VAL A 7 22.86 -21.17 24.45
CA VAL A 7 23.99 -20.21 24.52
C VAL A 7 24.18 -19.70 25.95
N ILE A 8 23.09 -19.38 26.63
CA ILE A 8 23.15 -18.92 28.03
C ILE A 8 23.87 -19.92 28.95
N VAL A 9 23.65 -21.22 28.78
CA VAL A 9 24.33 -22.25 29.58
C VAL A 9 25.84 -22.26 29.29
N LYS A 10 26.23 -22.07 28.02
CA LYS A 10 27.64 -21.98 27.63
C LYS A 10 28.31 -20.76 28.25
N GLN A 11 27.62 -19.60 28.21
CA GLN A 11 28.12 -18.35 28.80
C GLN A 11 28.29 -18.47 30.30
N THR A 12 27.29 -18.98 31.04
CA THR A 12 27.36 -19.16 32.46
C THR A 12 28.50 -20.13 32.87
N CYS A 13 28.66 -21.24 32.14
CA CYS A 13 29.77 -22.15 32.36
C CYS A 13 31.14 -21.47 32.15
N CYS A 14 31.28 -20.65 31.11
CA CYS A 14 32.51 -19.91 30.86
C CYS A 14 32.78 -18.85 31.92
N GLN A 15 31.75 -18.16 32.40
CA GLN A 15 31.85 -17.18 33.47
C GLN A 15 32.30 -17.84 34.78
N MET A 16 31.63 -18.93 35.18
CA MET A 16 32.01 -19.68 36.38
C MET A 16 33.47 -20.18 36.33
N TYR A 17 33.92 -20.57 35.12
CA TYR A 17 35.29 -21.00 34.88
C TYR A 17 36.30 -19.84 34.99
N ALA A 18 35.93 -18.68 34.50
CA ALA A 18 36.73 -17.44 34.61
C ALA A 18 36.80 -16.93 36.06
N GLU A 19 35.75 -17.15 36.85
CA GLU A 19 35.67 -16.85 38.26
C GLU A 19 36.45 -17.86 39.16
N GLY A 20 37.11 -18.84 38.57
CA GLY A 20 38.00 -19.78 39.23
C GLY A 20 37.37 -21.10 39.69
N LYS A 21 36.11 -21.41 39.33
CA LYS A 21 35.52 -22.72 39.56
C LYS A 21 36.18 -23.77 38.67
N SER A 22 36.43 -24.95 39.21
CA SER A 22 36.98 -26.07 38.43
C SER A 22 35.94 -26.60 37.42
N SER A 23 36.39 -27.14 36.31
CA SER A 23 35.51 -27.72 35.30
C SER A 23 34.62 -28.85 35.85
N ARG A 24 35.05 -29.53 36.91
CA ARG A 24 34.29 -30.60 37.59
C ARG A 24 33.15 -30.07 38.43
N GLU A 25 33.39 -28.96 39.16
CA GLU A 25 32.35 -28.26 39.93
C GLU A 25 31.29 -27.72 38.99
N ILE A 26 31.66 -27.04 37.91
CA ILE A 26 30.73 -26.50 36.90
C ILE A 26 29.91 -27.62 36.24
N TYR A 27 30.51 -28.77 35.98
CA TYR A 27 29.81 -29.92 35.43
C TYR A 27 28.74 -30.45 36.39
N ASN A 28 29.09 -30.68 37.65
CA ASN A 28 28.24 -31.30 38.63
C ASN A 28 27.18 -30.33 39.18
N GLU A 29 27.52 -29.07 39.42
CA GLU A 29 26.65 -28.11 40.09
C GLU A 29 25.75 -27.33 39.15
N TYR A 30 26.15 -27.18 37.91
CA TYR A 30 25.38 -26.36 36.95
C TYR A 30 25.02 -27.09 35.67
N PHE A 31 26.02 -27.62 34.93
CA PHE A 31 25.77 -28.16 33.59
C PHE A 31 24.79 -29.35 33.56
N THR A 32 24.97 -30.31 34.48
CA THR A 32 24.10 -31.50 34.58
C THR A 32 22.72 -31.15 35.08
N GLN A 33 22.60 -30.09 35.88
CA GLN A 33 21.33 -29.66 36.47
C GLN A 33 20.49 -28.79 35.48
N THR A 34 21.16 -28.09 34.59
CA THR A 34 20.49 -27.13 33.67
C THR A 34 20.33 -27.67 32.26
N THR A 35 20.95 -28.81 31.92
CA THR A 35 20.83 -29.41 30.59
C THR A 35 20.39 -30.87 30.68
N ASN A 36 19.58 -31.31 29.74
CA ASN A 36 19.26 -32.72 29.51
C ASN A 36 20.36 -33.42 28.68
N SER A 37 21.59 -32.92 28.73
CA SER A 37 22.69 -33.44 27.91
C SER A 37 23.24 -34.71 28.58
N SER A 38 23.35 -35.78 27.82
CA SER A 38 24.03 -37.04 28.20
C SER A 38 25.54 -36.98 28.03
N ALA A 39 26.11 -35.79 27.85
CA ALA A 39 27.55 -35.63 27.68
C ALA A 39 28.32 -36.05 28.95
N SER A 40 29.33 -36.91 28.77
CA SER A 40 30.23 -37.27 29.87
C SER A 40 31.04 -36.05 30.33
N TYR A 41 31.61 -36.14 31.53
CA TYR A 41 32.48 -35.09 32.06
C TYR A 41 33.68 -34.77 31.12
N ASP A 42 34.30 -35.76 30.51
CA ASP A 42 35.40 -35.54 29.56
C ASP A 42 34.93 -34.82 28.27
N CYS A 43 33.75 -35.15 27.80
CA CYS A 43 33.13 -34.42 26.69
C CYS A 43 32.83 -32.96 27.08
N PHE A 44 32.25 -32.73 28.27
CA PHE A 44 31.98 -31.39 28.79
C PHE A 44 33.28 -30.57 28.96
N ARG A 45 34.34 -31.15 29.51
CA ARG A 45 35.65 -30.50 29.67
C ARG A 45 36.19 -30.01 28.31
N GLY A 46 36.08 -30.85 27.29
CA GLY A 46 36.45 -30.48 25.90
C GLY A 46 35.55 -29.41 25.32
N MET A 47 34.27 -29.40 25.65
CA MET A 47 33.35 -28.32 25.25
C MET A 47 33.67 -27.02 25.94
N LEU A 48 33.84 -27.02 27.27
CA LEU A 48 34.17 -25.85 28.08
C LEU A 48 35.48 -25.20 27.62
N ALA A 49 36.52 -25.99 27.34
CA ALA A 49 37.79 -25.49 26.81
C ALA A 49 37.67 -24.85 25.43
N ARG A 50 36.72 -25.31 24.61
CA ARG A 50 36.40 -24.68 23.31
C ARG A 50 35.54 -23.42 23.46
N TRP A 51 34.61 -23.42 24.41
CA TRP A 51 33.75 -22.26 24.68
C TRP A 51 34.57 -21.11 25.29
N SER A 52 35.42 -21.39 26.29
CA SER A 52 36.28 -20.37 26.91
C SER A 52 37.27 -19.75 25.93
N LYS A 53 37.75 -20.50 24.93
CA LYS A 53 38.59 -19.97 23.85
C LYS A 53 37.84 -19.08 22.87
N LYS A 54 36.52 -19.21 22.80
CA LYS A 54 35.69 -18.44 21.89
C LYS A 54 35.27 -17.08 22.44
N ASN A 55 35.60 -16.74 23.70
CA ASN A 55 35.11 -15.53 24.38
C ASN A 55 33.70 -15.19 23.91
N TYR A 56 32.69 -15.91 24.45
CA TYR A 56 31.33 -15.50 24.19
C TYR A 56 31.14 -14.10 24.77
N PRO A 57 30.87 -13.06 23.95
CA PRO A 57 30.76 -11.72 24.47
C PRO A 57 29.63 -11.66 25.48
N ASN A 58 29.88 -10.97 26.59
CA ASN A 58 28.84 -10.62 27.57
C ASN A 58 27.76 -9.83 26.81
N GLU A 59 26.52 -10.25 26.97
CA GLU A 59 25.30 -9.62 26.47
C GLU A 59 25.49 -8.65 25.29
N ILE A 60 25.24 -9.15 24.07
CA ILE A 60 24.91 -8.26 22.95
C ILE A 60 23.54 -7.72 23.30
N THR A 61 23.46 -6.51 23.85
CA THR A 61 22.22 -5.78 23.92
C THR A 61 21.82 -5.45 22.47
N LEU A 62 20.88 -6.22 21.93
CA LEU A 62 20.34 -6.05 20.56
C LEU A 62 19.56 -4.73 20.39
N GLU A 63 19.47 -3.93 21.45
CA GLU A 63 18.76 -2.63 21.43
C GLU A 63 19.47 -1.52 20.64
N ARG A 64 20.78 -1.65 20.39
CA ARG A 64 21.49 -0.69 19.55
C ARG A 64 21.46 -1.14 18.10
N GLY A 65 20.58 -0.51 17.31
CA GLY A 65 20.48 -0.70 15.87
C GLY A 65 19.18 -1.28 15.35
N THR A 66 18.13 -1.39 16.20
CA THR A 66 16.76 -1.59 15.74
C THR A 66 16.17 -0.26 15.31
N TYR A 67 15.53 -0.25 14.17
CA TYR A 67 14.71 0.89 13.72
C TYR A 67 13.38 0.87 14.46
N ASP A 68 12.81 2.05 14.72
CA ASP A 68 11.46 2.16 15.28
C ASP A 68 10.46 1.39 14.42
N GLY A 69 9.63 0.55 15.06
CA GLY A 69 8.69 -0.34 14.37
C GLY A 69 9.27 -1.69 13.92
N PHE A 70 10.51 -2.02 14.34
CA PHE A 70 11.12 -3.33 14.08
C PHE A 70 11.62 -3.98 15.34
N VAL A 71 11.47 -5.30 15.44
CA VAL A 71 12.07 -6.13 16.48
C VAL A 71 13.20 -6.97 15.90
N ALA A 72 14.31 -7.09 16.64
CA ALA A 72 15.39 -7.97 16.25
C ALA A 72 14.92 -9.43 16.32
N HIS A 73 15.03 -10.13 15.20
CA HIS A 73 14.63 -11.55 15.08
C HIS A 73 15.82 -12.49 15.18
N ASP A 74 16.96 -12.10 14.59
CA ASP A 74 18.17 -12.91 14.51
C ASP A 74 19.37 -11.97 14.28
N ALA A 75 20.56 -12.42 14.68
CA ALA A 75 21.78 -11.67 14.44
C ALA A 75 22.92 -12.59 14.01
N THR A 76 23.68 -12.17 13.00
CA THR A 76 24.95 -12.79 12.63
C THR A 76 26.07 -11.85 13.02
N VAL A 77 27.01 -12.33 13.82
CA VAL A 77 28.09 -11.50 14.36
C VAL A 77 29.43 -12.06 13.88
N GLN A 78 30.26 -11.20 13.31
CA GLN A 78 31.65 -11.50 12.98
C GLN A 78 32.55 -11.01 14.12
N ILE A 79 33.34 -11.92 14.69
CA ILE A 79 34.22 -11.63 15.82
C ILE A 79 35.68 -11.74 15.34
N SER A 80 36.51 -10.79 15.74
CA SER A 80 37.95 -10.81 15.49
C SER A 80 38.66 -11.93 16.27
N LYS A 81 39.93 -12.19 15.94
CA LYS A 81 40.76 -13.14 16.70
C LYS A 81 40.97 -12.73 18.16
N SER A 82 40.84 -11.44 18.47
CA SER A 82 40.90 -10.88 19.83
C SER A 82 39.58 -10.96 20.60
N GLY A 83 38.50 -11.42 19.97
CA GLY A 83 37.18 -11.53 20.61
C GLY A 83 36.28 -10.31 20.45
N GLU A 84 36.75 -9.27 19.74
CA GLU A 84 35.97 -8.06 19.49
C GLU A 84 34.98 -8.25 18.35
N ILE A 85 33.80 -7.67 18.47
CA ILE A 85 32.81 -7.65 17.38
C ILE A 85 33.30 -6.69 16.31
N VAL A 86 33.62 -7.26 15.14
CA VAL A 86 34.05 -6.48 13.95
C VAL A 86 32.85 -6.00 13.15
N GLN A 87 31.83 -6.84 13.05
CA GLN A 87 30.62 -6.54 12.29
C GLN A 87 29.47 -7.38 12.78
N ALA A 88 28.27 -6.80 12.80
CA ALA A 88 27.04 -7.51 13.11
C ALA A 88 25.98 -7.20 12.06
N TRP A 89 25.29 -8.23 11.59
CA TRP A 89 24.08 -8.12 10.76
C TRP A 89 22.92 -8.53 11.64
N ILE A 90 22.03 -7.58 11.89
CA ILE A 90 20.82 -7.82 12.68
C ILE A 90 19.67 -7.99 11.69
N LYS A 91 19.06 -9.17 11.67
CA LYS A 91 17.82 -9.38 10.95
C LYS A 91 16.67 -8.83 11.80
N GLN A 92 15.93 -7.92 11.22
CA GLN A 92 14.80 -7.27 11.88
C GLN A 92 13.51 -7.70 11.18
N LYS A 93 12.47 -7.93 11.96
CA LYS A 93 11.10 -8.13 11.47
C LYS A 93 10.31 -6.88 11.87
N ALA A 94 9.53 -6.35 10.94
CA ALA A 94 8.55 -5.33 11.28
C ALA A 94 7.64 -5.88 12.40
N THR A 95 7.37 -5.08 13.40
CA THR A 95 6.29 -5.38 14.33
C THR A 95 5.03 -5.49 13.50
N ASP A 96 4.30 -6.60 13.64
CA ASP A 96 3.01 -6.71 12.99
C ASP A 96 2.18 -5.50 13.46
N LEU A 97 1.81 -4.64 12.51
CA LEU A 97 0.92 -3.52 12.81
C LEU A 97 -0.38 -4.16 13.31
N ASP A 98 -0.78 -3.83 14.52
CA ASP A 98 -2.12 -4.20 14.98
C ASP A 98 -3.12 -3.37 14.16
N THR A 99 -3.70 -4.04 13.17
CA THR A 99 -4.61 -3.39 12.22
C THR A 99 -5.83 -2.82 12.96
N GLU A 100 -6.29 -3.48 14.02
CA GLU A 100 -7.42 -3.01 14.80
C GLU A 100 -7.05 -1.74 15.61
N GLU A 101 -5.89 -1.72 16.27
CA GLU A 101 -5.40 -0.54 16.98
C GLU A 101 -5.24 0.65 16.03
N PHE A 102 -4.71 0.40 14.82
CA PHE A 102 -4.59 1.43 13.79
C PHE A 102 -5.96 1.96 13.33
N LEU A 103 -6.92 1.07 13.07
CA LEU A 103 -8.28 1.47 12.68
C LEU A 103 -8.99 2.22 13.80
N GLU A 104 -8.82 1.83 15.06
CA GLU A 104 -9.37 2.56 16.20
C GLU A 104 -8.75 3.96 16.34
N ALA A 105 -7.44 4.10 16.10
CA ALA A 105 -6.78 5.40 16.10
C ALA A 105 -7.34 6.32 15.00
N ILE A 106 -7.63 5.79 13.82
CA ILE A 106 -8.30 6.53 12.74
C ILE A 106 -9.70 6.95 13.19
N ARG A 107 -10.52 6.01 13.69
CA ARG A 107 -11.89 6.30 14.19
C ARG A 107 -11.90 7.40 15.23
N GLY A 108 -10.94 7.38 16.14
CA GLY A 108 -10.82 8.40 17.20
C GLY A 108 -10.32 9.77 16.72
N SER A 109 -9.73 9.87 15.53
CA SER A 109 -9.09 11.08 15.02
C SER A 109 -9.81 11.74 13.83
N VAL A 110 -10.78 11.05 13.23
CA VAL A 110 -11.53 11.54 12.07
C VAL A 110 -12.93 12.01 12.50
N GLU A 111 -13.24 13.27 12.19
CA GLU A 111 -14.62 13.78 12.39
C GLU A 111 -15.51 13.32 11.23
N PRO A 112 -16.59 12.56 11.50
CA PRO A 112 -17.57 12.18 10.49
C PRO A 112 -18.17 13.41 9.80
N ALA A 113 -18.35 13.34 8.49
CA ALA A 113 -19.03 14.39 7.76
C ALA A 113 -20.54 14.35 8.07
N LEU A 114 -21.09 15.49 8.46
CA LEU A 114 -22.53 15.64 8.63
C LEU A 114 -23.13 16.02 7.27
N TYR A 115 -23.79 15.09 6.62
CA TYR A 115 -24.48 15.33 5.35
C TYR A 115 -25.80 14.58 5.28
N GLU A 116 -26.75 15.15 4.53
CA GLU A 116 -27.97 14.49 4.13
C GLU A 116 -27.97 14.30 2.63
N MET A 117 -28.01 13.05 2.19
CA MET A 117 -28.28 12.76 0.78
C MET A 117 -29.73 13.11 0.49
N ARG A 118 -29.94 14.07 -0.41
CA ARG A 118 -31.27 14.53 -0.80
C ARG A 118 -31.55 14.10 -2.23
N GLU A 119 -32.69 13.47 -2.45
CA GLU A 119 -33.15 13.20 -3.80
C GLU A 119 -33.41 14.52 -4.54
N ARG A 120 -32.79 14.66 -5.69
CA ARG A 120 -32.91 15.84 -6.58
C ARG A 120 -33.73 15.47 -7.80
N ALA A 121 -34.59 16.37 -8.22
CA ALA A 121 -35.34 16.21 -9.48
C ALA A 121 -34.41 16.40 -10.68
N ASP A 122 -34.85 15.86 -11.83
CA ASP A 122 -34.22 16.04 -13.14
C ASP A 122 -32.76 15.56 -13.23
N THR A 123 -32.46 14.45 -12.55
CA THR A 123 -31.16 13.80 -12.61
C THR A 123 -31.23 12.55 -13.50
N ASP A 124 -30.51 12.57 -14.60
CA ASP A 124 -30.47 11.46 -15.58
C ASP A 124 -29.02 11.11 -16.00
N ARG A 125 -28.02 11.64 -15.29
CA ARG A 125 -26.60 11.53 -15.63
C ARG A 125 -25.78 11.03 -14.47
N MET A 126 -24.79 10.22 -14.82
CA MET A 126 -23.70 9.85 -13.92
C MET A 126 -22.41 10.54 -14.36
N LEU A 127 -21.63 11.03 -13.41
CA LEU A 127 -20.28 11.52 -13.62
C LEU A 127 -19.28 10.52 -13.01
N GLU A 128 -18.34 10.04 -13.82
CA GLU A 128 -17.22 9.22 -13.39
C GLU A 128 -15.95 10.08 -13.40
N ILE A 129 -15.24 10.12 -12.26
CA ILE A 129 -14.05 10.95 -12.03
C ILE A 129 -12.85 10.03 -11.71
N PRO A 130 -12.23 9.38 -12.70
CA PRO A 130 -11.11 8.46 -12.50
C PRO A 130 -9.80 9.24 -12.48
N LEU A 131 -9.38 9.70 -11.29
CA LEU A 131 -8.12 10.43 -11.09
C LEU A 131 -6.96 9.44 -10.94
N PHE A 132 -6.67 8.68 -12.02
CA PHE A 132 -5.63 7.66 -12.03
C PHE A 132 -4.23 8.27 -12.15
N ASP A 133 -3.24 7.60 -11.53
CA ASP A 133 -1.82 7.93 -11.63
C ASP A 133 -1.52 9.39 -11.23
N MET A 134 -2.14 9.87 -10.15
CA MET A 134 -1.88 11.24 -9.64
C MET A 134 -0.46 11.37 -9.08
N HIS A 135 0.06 10.32 -8.46
CA HIS A 135 1.39 10.32 -7.84
C HIS A 135 1.62 11.51 -6.90
N TRP A 136 0.69 11.70 -5.92
CA TRP A 136 0.91 12.68 -4.87
C TRP A 136 2.27 12.48 -4.19
N GLY A 137 3.06 13.54 -4.15
CA GLY A 137 4.45 13.53 -3.73
C GLY A 137 5.38 14.00 -4.86
N ILE A 138 5.12 13.60 -6.12
CA ILE A 138 5.74 14.20 -7.31
C ILE A 138 5.08 15.56 -7.61
N ALA A 139 3.76 15.62 -7.48
CA ALA A 139 3.00 16.87 -7.54
C ALA A 139 2.22 17.07 -6.25
N PHE A 140 1.87 18.32 -5.96
CA PHE A 140 1.20 18.75 -4.75
C PHE A 140 0.01 19.65 -5.07
N MET A 141 -0.62 20.24 -4.05
CA MET A 141 -1.82 21.06 -4.22
C MET A 141 -1.61 22.25 -5.17
N ASP A 142 -0.44 22.83 -5.21
CA ASP A 142 -0.10 23.92 -6.15
C ASP A 142 -0.26 23.51 -7.62
N HIS A 143 -0.01 22.24 -7.91
CA HIS A 143 -0.25 21.64 -9.24
C HIS A 143 -1.71 21.23 -9.43
N TYR A 144 -2.34 20.64 -8.41
CA TYR A 144 -3.69 20.08 -8.53
C TYR A 144 -4.83 21.04 -8.22
N ALA A 145 -4.56 22.27 -7.71
CA ALA A 145 -5.60 23.25 -7.43
C ALA A 145 -6.41 23.65 -8.68
N PRO A 146 -5.80 23.91 -9.85
CA PRO A 146 -6.57 24.17 -11.05
C PRO A 146 -7.46 23.00 -11.49
N VAL A 147 -6.94 21.76 -11.38
CA VAL A 147 -7.70 20.53 -11.65
C VAL A 147 -8.90 20.42 -10.71
N LEU A 148 -8.69 20.67 -9.42
CA LEU A 148 -9.77 20.66 -8.44
C LEU A 148 -10.82 21.69 -8.77
N ASP A 149 -10.43 22.93 -9.09
CA ASP A 149 -11.35 24.02 -9.43
C ASP A 149 -12.20 23.66 -10.68
N GLU A 150 -11.61 23.07 -11.70
CA GLU A 150 -12.34 22.60 -12.89
C GLU A 150 -13.31 21.47 -12.55
N LEU A 151 -12.89 20.48 -11.72
CA LEU A 151 -13.77 19.42 -11.24
C LEU A 151 -14.96 19.95 -10.44
N LEU A 152 -14.71 20.89 -9.51
CA LEU A 152 -15.76 21.50 -8.70
C LEU A 152 -16.76 22.26 -9.58
N ASN A 153 -16.29 22.98 -10.57
CA ASN A 153 -17.14 23.69 -11.54
C ASN A 153 -17.96 22.71 -12.37
N LEU A 154 -17.36 21.61 -12.84
CA LEU A 154 -18.08 20.57 -13.59
C LEU A 154 -19.15 19.90 -12.71
N ILE A 155 -18.82 19.53 -11.49
CA ILE A 155 -19.78 18.96 -10.53
C ILE A 155 -20.92 19.93 -10.23
N ALA A 156 -20.62 21.20 -10.02
CA ALA A 156 -21.60 22.23 -9.69
C ALA A 156 -22.45 22.68 -10.90
N SER A 157 -22.08 22.30 -12.13
CA SER A 157 -22.76 22.73 -13.35
C SER A 157 -24.20 22.19 -13.47
N ARG A 158 -24.52 21.09 -12.77
CA ARG A 158 -25.85 20.47 -12.76
C ARG A 158 -26.04 19.58 -11.53
N ASN A 159 -27.25 19.05 -11.32
CA ASN A 159 -27.50 17.95 -10.42
C ASN A 159 -27.24 16.61 -11.15
N TRP A 160 -26.61 15.67 -10.43
CA TRP A 160 -26.25 14.35 -10.94
C TRP A 160 -27.09 13.27 -10.27
N ASP A 161 -27.46 12.23 -11.04
CA ASP A 161 -28.07 11.03 -10.45
C ASP A 161 -27.03 10.29 -9.60
N ARG A 162 -25.80 10.18 -10.14
CA ARG A 162 -24.68 9.54 -9.42
C ARG A 162 -23.35 10.21 -9.77
N ILE A 163 -22.45 10.25 -8.79
CA ILE A 163 -21.03 10.55 -9.03
C ILE A 163 -20.22 9.37 -8.51
N VAL A 164 -19.34 8.81 -9.36
CA VAL A 164 -18.42 7.72 -9.02
C VAL A 164 -16.99 8.23 -9.11
N ILE A 165 -16.23 8.03 -8.03
CA ILE A 165 -14.84 8.44 -7.91
C ILE A 165 -14.00 7.18 -7.66
N PRO A 166 -13.45 6.54 -8.70
CA PRO A 166 -12.47 5.50 -8.52
C PRO A 166 -11.21 6.10 -7.86
N PHE A 167 -10.84 5.56 -6.70
CA PHE A 167 -9.75 6.03 -5.87
C PHE A 167 -8.62 5.00 -5.79
N GLY A 168 -7.39 5.45 -5.69
CA GLY A 168 -6.17 4.63 -5.69
C GLY A 168 -5.50 4.65 -7.06
N GLN A 169 -5.06 3.47 -7.55
CA GLN A 169 -4.41 3.34 -8.85
C GLN A 169 -3.20 4.30 -8.99
N ASP A 170 -2.25 4.18 -8.05
CA ASP A 170 -1.09 5.05 -7.95
C ASP A 170 -1.46 6.51 -7.64
N PHE A 171 -2.39 6.67 -6.67
CA PHE A 171 -2.75 7.97 -6.12
C PHE A 171 -1.56 8.63 -5.40
N PHE A 172 -0.79 7.83 -4.62
CA PHE A 172 0.47 8.25 -4.01
C PHE A 172 1.67 7.69 -4.78
N HIS A 173 2.80 8.42 -4.73
CA HIS A 173 4.01 7.97 -5.42
C HIS A 173 4.73 6.84 -4.67
N ASN A 174 4.80 6.89 -3.34
CA ASN A 174 5.50 5.90 -2.52
C ASN A 174 4.54 5.11 -1.63
N ASP A 175 4.82 3.81 -1.43
CA ASP A 175 4.12 2.95 -0.45
C ASP A 175 4.78 2.99 0.94
N SER A 176 5.49 4.06 1.25
CA SER A 176 6.15 4.27 2.54
C SER A 176 6.26 5.76 2.85
N VAL A 177 6.04 6.13 4.11
CA VAL A 177 6.20 7.51 4.58
C VAL A 177 7.67 7.93 4.65
N VAL A 178 8.57 6.97 4.86
CA VAL A 178 9.99 7.23 5.12
C VAL A 178 10.93 6.85 3.98
N ASN A 179 10.53 5.91 3.13
CA ASN A 179 11.35 5.38 2.04
C ASN A 179 10.74 5.66 0.67
N GLY A 180 11.58 5.91 -0.33
CA GLY A 180 11.18 5.93 -1.74
C GLY A 180 11.05 4.52 -2.27
N GLN A 181 9.85 3.92 -2.23
CA GLN A 181 9.63 2.55 -2.71
C GLN A 181 8.18 2.31 -3.13
N THR A 182 8.03 1.42 -4.10
CA THR A 182 6.72 0.88 -4.50
C THR A 182 6.23 -0.19 -3.54
N THR A 183 4.99 -0.66 -3.71
CA THR A 183 4.39 -1.77 -2.94
C THR A 183 5.25 -3.05 -2.93
N LYS A 184 6.00 -3.31 -3.99
CA LYS A 184 6.89 -4.49 -4.07
C LYS A 184 8.31 -4.21 -3.56
N GLY A 185 8.57 -3.03 -3.02
CA GLY A 185 9.88 -2.64 -2.52
C GLY A 185 10.87 -2.20 -3.61
N THR A 186 10.42 -1.98 -4.84
CA THR A 186 11.27 -1.36 -5.87
C THR A 186 11.60 0.06 -5.42
N VAL A 187 12.90 0.37 -5.37
CA VAL A 187 13.37 1.70 -4.97
C VAL A 187 13.06 2.70 -6.08
N ILE A 188 12.43 3.78 -5.69
CA ILE A 188 12.04 4.91 -6.54
C ILE A 188 12.39 6.22 -5.85
N GLU A 189 12.11 7.32 -6.48
CA GLU A 189 12.33 8.66 -5.91
C GLU A 189 11.63 8.82 -4.55
N LYS A 190 12.38 9.32 -3.56
CA LYS A 190 11.83 9.64 -2.24
C LYS A 190 11.19 11.02 -2.27
N VAL A 191 9.91 11.07 -1.91
CA VAL A 191 9.12 12.31 -1.89
C VAL A 191 8.62 12.65 -0.48
N ASP A 192 8.13 13.87 -0.28
CA ASP A 192 7.50 14.28 0.99
C ASP A 192 6.08 13.69 1.11
N MET A 193 6.01 12.46 1.59
CA MET A 193 4.75 11.75 1.77
C MET A 193 3.86 12.37 2.87
N ILE A 194 4.44 13.04 3.87
CA ILE A 194 3.66 13.70 4.92
C ILE A 194 2.87 14.87 4.32
N ARG A 195 3.52 15.70 3.50
CA ARG A 195 2.87 16.78 2.76
C ARG A 195 1.85 16.20 1.77
N ALA A 196 2.22 15.16 1.02
CA ALA A 196 1.36 14.49 0.05
C ALA A 196 0.02 14.04 0.68
N VAL A 197 0.08 13.33 1.81
CA VAL A 197 -1.12 12.86 2.53
C VAL A 197 -1.96 14.02 3.07
N ARG A 198 -1.34 15.08 3.61
CA ARG A 198 -2.07 16.23 4.14
C ARG A 198 -2.81 17.00 3.05
N GLU A 199 -2.14 17.28 1.95
CA GLU A 199 -2.72 18.04 0.85
C GLU A 199 -3.76 17.25 0.07
N SER A 200 -3.47 15.97 -0.23
CA SER A 200 -4.43 15.09 -0.89
C SER A 200 -5.70 14.86 -0.06
N LYS A 201 -5.59 14.85 1.28
CA LYS A 201 -6.75 14.81 2.16
C LYS A 201 -7.67 16.02 1.94
N THR A 202 -7.09 17.22 1.88
CA THR A 202 -7.87 18.44 1.61
C THR A 202 -8.52 18.38 0.23
N PHE A 203 -7.78 17.93 -0.79
CA PHE A 203 -8.30 17.73 -2.14
C PHE A 203 -9.51 16.78 -2.16
N MET A 204 -9.35 15.58 -1.62
CA MET A 204 -10.42 14.57 -1.62
C MET A 204 -11.63 14.97 -0.79
N TYR A 205 -11.44 15.62 0.36
CA TYR A 205 -12.55 16.12 1.15
C TYR A 205 -13.35 17.17 0.40
N THR A 206 -12.68 18.13 -0.22
CA THR A 206 -13.35 19.18 -1.01
C THR A 206 -14.11 18.59 -2.19
N LEU A 207 -13.51 17.62 -2.89
CA LEU A 207 -14.13 16.95 -4.03
C LEU A 207 -15.40 16.16 -3.61
N ILE A 208 -15.28 15.32 -2.58
CA ILE A 208 -16.38 14.46 -2.11
C ILE A 208 -17.49 15.30 -1.48
N ASP A 209 -17.16 16.29 -0.64
CA ASP A 209 -18.14 17.18 -0.02
C ASP A 209 -18.95 17.96 -1.09
N THR A 210 -18.31 18.33 -2.21
CA THR A 210 -18.99 18.97 -3.33
C THR A 210 -19.84 17.97 -4.11
N ALA A 211 -19.33 16.75 -4.36
CA ALA A 211 -20.12 15.71 -5.01
C ALA A 211 -21.40 15.39 -4.25
N ILE A 212 -21.34 15.28 -2.91
CA ILE A 212 -22.51 15.04 -2.05
C ILE A 212 -23.55 16.15 -2.18
N LYS A 213 -23.12 17.39 -2.37
CA LYS A 213 -24.03 18.53 -2.55
C LYS A 213 -24.77 18.51 -3.88
N HIS A 214 -24.22 17.85 -4.90
CA HIS A 214 -24.71 17.92 -6.28
C HIS A 214 -25.18 16.57 -6.85
N ALA A 215 -25.08 15.45 -6.12
CA ALA A 215 -25.50 14.13 -6.56
C ALA A 215 -26.54 13.48 -5.65
N ASN A 216 -27.40 12.61 -6.20
CA ASN A 216 -28.30 11.76 -5.43
C ASN A 216 -27.54 10.59 -4.80
N GLU A 217 -26.50 10.10 -5.47
CA GLU A 217 -25.62 9.04 -5.00
C GLU A 217 -24.16 9.41 -5.26
N VAL A 218 -23.28 9.18 -4.28
CA VAL A 218 -21.83 9.31 -4.42
C VAL A 218 -21.19 7.98 -4.06
N LYS A 219 -20.26 7.52 -4.87
CA LYS A 219 -19.44 6.32 -4.60
C LYS A 219 -17.96 6.65 -4.77
N VAL A 220 -17.19 6.35 -3.76
CA VAL A 220 -15.71 6.31 -3.82
C VAL A 220 -15.31 4.85 -3.80
N ILE A 221 -14.66 4.37 -4.87
CA ILE A 221 -14.37 2.95 -5.07
C ILE A 221 -12.88 2.74 -5.05
N TYR A 222 -12.35 2.04 -4.05
CA TYR A 222 -10.92 1.75 -3.96
C TYR A 222 -10.48 0.71 -4.99
N SER A 223 -9.47 1.05 -5.78
CA SER A 223 -8.80 0.16 -6.72
C SER A 223 -7.28 0.31 -6.56
N PRO A 224 -6.55 -0.75 -6.11
CA PRO A 224 -5.14 -0.63 -5.77
C PRO A 224 -4.25 -0.43 -6.98
N GLY A 225 -3.23 0.42 -6.82
CA GLY A 225 -2.11 0.59 -7.74
C GLY A 225 -0.92 -0.32 -7.43
N ASN A 226 0.23 -0.06 -8.05
CA ASN A 226 1.48 -0.75 -7.75
C ASN A 226 2.48 0.12 -6.97
N HIS A 227 2.27 1.41 -6.89
CA HIS A 227 3.11 2.33 -6.14
C HIS A 227 2.72 2.42 -4.66
N ASP A 228 1.41 2.36 -4.32
CA ASP A 228 0.87 2.94 -3.08
C ASP A 228 -0.14 2.06 -2.34
N ARG A 229 -0.21 0.79 -2.63
CA ARG A 229 -1.30 -0.08 -2.15
C ARG A 229 -1.55 0.00 -0.65
N SER A 230 -0.50 0.05 0.17
CA SER A 230 -0.62 0.11 1.63
C SER A 230 -1.04 1.51 2.10
N ILE A 231 -0.39 2.55 1.60
CA ILE A 231 -0.70 3.93 1.98
C ILE A 231 -2.08 4.34 1.46
N ALA A 232 -2.43 3.98 0.22
CA ALA A 232 -3.75 4.28 -0.35
C ALA A 232 -4.86 3.53 0.41
N TRP A 233 -4.63 2.28 0.84
CA TRP A 233 -5.59 1.55 1.66
C TRP A 233 -5.78 2.20 3.04
N MET A 234 -4.69 2.63 3.69
CA MET A 234 -4.79 3.39 4.94
C MET A 234 -5.55 4.70 4.75
N PHE A 235 -5.33 5.38 3.63
CA PHE A 235 -6.02 6.62 3.32
C PHE A 235 -7.52 6.40 3.05
N ILE A 236 -7.91 5.32 2.35
CA ILE A 236 -9.33 5.01 2.13
C ILE A 236 -10.06 4.72 3.46
N GLN A 237 -9.36 4.19 4.49
CA GLN A 237 -9.95 4.04 5.82
C GLN A 237 -10.31 5.40 6.45
N VAL A 238 -9.48 6.42 6.23
CA VAL A 238 -9.79 7.79 6.66
C VAL A 238 -11.03 8.34 5.95
N LEU A 239 -11.20 8.04 4.65
CA LEU A 239 -12.40 8.42 3.91
C LEU A 239 -13.63 7.62 4.37
N LEU A 240 -13.47 6.34 4.66
CA LEU A 240 -14.53 5.48 5.18
C LEU A 240 -15.06 5.97 6.54
N GLU A 241 -14.17 6.33 7.46
CA GLU A 241 -14.57 6.87 8.77
C GLU A 241 -15.27 8.21 8.64
N ARG A 242 -14.89 9.04 7.66
CA ARG A 242 -15.53 10.34 7.46
C ARG A 242 -16.90 10.24 6.77
N TYR A 243 -17.02 9.39 5.75
CA TYR A 243 -18.19 9.38 4.85
C TYR A 243 -19.09 8.14 4.99
N GLY A 244 -18.60 7.09 5.64
CA GLY A 244 -19.31 5.84 5.83
C GLY A 244 -19.32 4.92 4.61
N SER A 245 -19.70 3.65 4.85
CA SER A 245 -19.70 2.57 3.83
C SER A 245 -20.77 2.74 2.75
N THR A 246 -21.75 3.63 2.93
CA THR A 246 -22.71 3.96 1.88
C THR A 246 -22.07 4.73 0.73
N ILE A 247 -20.99 5.48 1.01
CA ILE A 247 -20.24 6.24 0.02
C ILE A 247 -18.93 5.53 -0.36
N VAL A 248 -18.20 4.96 0.60
CA VAL A 248 -16.86 4.41 0.40
C VAL A 248 -16.90 2.89 0.33
N ASP A 249 -16.35 2.33 -0.77
CA ASP A 249 -16.03 0.90 -0.93
C ASP A 249 -14.52 0.73 -0.81
N ASP A 250 -14.07 0.11 0.29
CA ASP A 250 -12.67 -0.10 0.65
C ASP A 250 -12.16 -1.53 0.37
N THR A 251 -12.97 -2.35 -0.30
CA THR A 251 -12.61 -3.75 -0.59
C THR A 251 -11.35 -3.86 -1.46
N LEU A 252 -10.51 -4.86 -1.18
CA LEU A 252 -9.15 -5.00 -1.72
C LEU A 252 -9.05 -5.69 -3.09
N GLU A 253 -10.13 -5.74 -3.86
CA GLU A 253 -10.10 -6.30 -5.20
C GLU A 253 -9.29 -5.45 -6.19
N TYR A 254 -8.50 -6.11 -7.03
CA TYR A 254 -7.71 -5.45 -8.08
C TYR A 254 -8.54 -4.88 -9.22
N ARG A 255 -9.79 -5.29 -9.34
CA ARG A 255 -10.73 -4.88 -10.36
C ARG A 255 -12.07 -4.62 -9.71
N LYS A 256 -12.67 -3.53 -10.10
CA LYS A 256 -14.02 -3.15 -9.67
C LYS A 256 -14.90 -2.97 -10.88
N VAL A 257 -16.18 -3.18 -10.72
CA VAL A 257 -17.19 -2.89 -11.74
C VAL A 257 -18.30 -2.05 -11.10
N PHE A 258 -18.78 -1.09 -11.83
CA PHE A 258 -20.01 -0.39 -11.49
C PHE A 258 -20.94 -0.29 -12.71
N ILE A 259 -22.23 -0.27 -12.42
CA ILE A 259 -23.28 -0.28 -13.44
C ILE A 259 -24.05 1.04 -13.35
N TYR A 260 -24.31 1.60 -14.52
CA TYR A 260 -25.25 2.71 -14.64
C TYR A 260 -26.18 2.50 -15.83
N GLY A 261 -27.44 2.14 -15.54
CA GLY A 261 -28.40 1.75 -16.58
C GLY A 261 -27.94 0.53 -17.36
N LYS A 262 -27.62 0.72 -18.63
CA LYS A 262 -27.12 -0.31 -19.55
C LYS A 262 -25.60 -0.30 -19.73
N ASN A 263 -24.91 0.54 -18.97
CA ASN A 263 -23.46 0.64 -19.05
C ASN A 263 -22.82 -0.13 -17.91
N ALA A 264 -21.83 -0.97 -18.20
CA ALA A 264 -20.95 -1.62 -17.25
C ALA A 264 -19.52 -1.15 -17.46
N ILE A 265 -18.94 -0.56 -16.42
CA ILE A 265 -17.60 0.00 -16.46
C ILE A 265 -16.72 -0.78 -15.44
N MET A 266 -15.68 -1.44 -15.96
CA MET A 266 -14.65 -2.08 -15.11
C MET A 266 -13.46 -1.14 -14.97
N VAL A 267 -13.03 -0.90 -13.74
CA VAL A 267 -11.81 -0.16 -13.43
C VAL A 267 -10.72 -1.09 -12.92
N THR A 268 -9.49 -0.87 -13.35
CA THR A 268 -8.30 -1.61 -12.93
C THR A 268 -7.04 -0.81 -13.21
N HIS A 269 -5.99 -0.94 -12.38
CA HIS A 269 -4.75 -0.21 -12.63
C HIS A 269 -4.05 -0.65 -13.92
N GLY A 270 -4.01 -1.95 -14.20
CA GLY A 270 -3.47 -2.44 -15.47
C GLY A 270 -1.96 -2.58 -15.55
N ASN A 271 -1.26 -2.66 -14.42
CA ASN A 271 0.20 -2.80 -14.31
C ASN A 271 0.76 -4.21 -14.65
N SER A 272 -0.09 -5.17 -14.93
CA SER A 272 0.34 -6.51 -15.33
C SER A 272 0.85 -6.52 -16.76
N LYS A 273 1.94 -7.25 -17.05
CA LYS A 273 2.41 -7.52 -18.42
C LYS A 273 1.32 -8.17 -19.31
N ARG A 274 0.29 -8.76 -18.71
CA ARG A 274 -0.86 -9.35 -19.41
C ARG A 274 -2.02 -8.37 -19.59
N ALA A 275 -1.94 -7.15 -19.08
CA ALA A 275 -3.00 -6.15 -19.18
C ALA A 275 -3.03 -5.47 -20.58
N THR A 276 -3.00 -6.25 -21.65
CA THR A 276 -3.27 -5.78 -23.00
C THR A 276 -4.77 -5.50 -23.18
N ALA A 277 -5.17 -4.66 -24.12
CA ALA A 277 -6.58 -4.37 -24.38
C ALA A 277 -7.40 -5.66 -24.58
N LYS A 278 -6.90 -6.58 -25.40
CA LYS A 278 -7.56 -7.89 -25.65
C LYS A 278 -7.77 -8.68 -24.35
N ASN A 279 -6.75 -8.76 -23.50
CA ASN A 279 -6.86 -9.53 -22.27
C ASN A 279 -7.76 -8.83 -21.25
N LEU A 280 -7.74 -7.51 -21.18
CA LEU A 280 -8.61 -6.75 -20.27
C LEU A 280 -10.08 -6.92 -20.63
N ALA A 281 -10.44 -6.94 -21.92
CA ALA A 281 -11.80 -7.25 -22.36
C ALA A 281 -12.24 -8.68 -21.95
N GLN A 282 -11.34 -9.68 -22.07
CA GLN A 282 -11.61 -11.05 -21.63
C GLN A 282 -11.71 -11.16 -20.12
N ILE A 283 -10.82 -10.47 -19.39
CA ILE A 283 -10.83 -10.43 -17.92
C ILE A 283 -12.13 -9.83 -17.42
N PHE A 284 -12.67 -8.80 -18.07
CA PHE A 284 -13.96 -8.24 -17.71
C PHE A 284 -15.06 -9.30 -17.76
N ALA A 285 -15.21 -9.98 -18.88
CA ALA A 285 -16.23 -11.02 -19.04
C ALA A 285 -16.11 -12.20 -18.04
N ILE A 286 -14.85 -12.53 -17.63
CA ILE A 286 -14.57 -13.62 -16.69
C ILE A 286 -14.78 -13.18 -15.24
N SER A 287 -14.36 -11.97 -14.89
CA SER A 287 -14.41 -11.48 -13.50
C SER A 287 -15.81 -11.02 -13.08
N PHE A 288 -16.60 -10.52 -14.03
CA PHE A 288 -17.91 -9.93 -13.81
C PHE A 288 -18.93 -10.41 -14.87
N PRO A 289 -19.21 -11.74 -14.91
CA PRO A 289 -20.01 -12.33 -15.98
C PRO A 289 -21.46 -11.83 -16.00
N GLU A 290 -22.05 -11.54 -14.86
CA GLU A 290 -23.43 -11.06 -14.74
C GLU A 290 -23.55 -9.62 -15.23
N GLU A 291 -22.69 -8.73 -14.77
CA GLU A 291 -22.63 -7.34 -15.19
C GLU A 291 -22.30 -7.23 -16.66
N PHE A 292 -21.36 -8.05 -17.13
CA PHE A 292 -20.98 -8.12 -18.53
C PHE A 292 -22.15 -8.56 -19.42
N ALA A 293 -22.90 -9.57 -19.02
CA ALA A 293 -24.01 -10.11 -19.81
C ALA A 293 -25.22 -9.17 -19.86
N ASN A 294 -25.49 -8.43 -18.77
CA ASN A 294 -26.65 -7.55 -18.66
C ASN A 294 -26.43 -6.14 -19.24
N ALA A 295 -25.19 -5.78 -19.56
CA ALA A 295 -24.88 -4.49 -20.13
C ALA A 295 -24.96 -4.49 -21.67
N ASP A 296 -25.40 -3.37 -22.25
CA ASP A 296 -25.32 -3.12 -23.68
C ASP A 296 -23.98 -2.44 -24.05
N ILE A 297 -23.50 -1.56 -23.16
CA ILE A 297 -22.21 -0.86 -23.28
C ILE A 297 -21.25 -1.41 -22.23
N ARG A 298 -20.05 -1.77 -22.65
CA ARG A 298 -19.00 -2.31 -21.80
C ARG A 298 -17.72 -1.53 -21.99
N GLU A 299 -17.22 -0.96 -20.93
CA GLU A 299 -15.94 -0.24 -20.96
C GLU A 299 -14.98 -0.75 -19.86
N VAL A 300 -13.69 -0.70 -20.16
CA VAL A 300 -12.61 -0.93 -19.21
C VAL A 300 -11.76 0.32 -19.14
N HIS A 301 -11.65 0.91 -17.98
CA HIS A 301 -10.77 2.05 -17.71
C HIS A 301 -9.53 1.60 -16.92
N ALA A 302 -8.35 1.87 -17.46
CA ALA A 302 -7.09 1.46 -16.86
C ALA A 302 -6.05 2.57 -16.94
N GLY A 303 -5.25 2.73 -15.88
CA GLY A 303 -4.14 3.66 -15.76
C GLY A 303 -2.78 3.05 -16.11
N HIS A 304 -1.77 3.37 -15.29
CA HIS A 304 -0.42 2.83 -15.27
C HIS A 304 0.53 3.32 -16.38
N LEU A 305 0.06 3.46 -17.59
CA LEU A 305 0.93 3.83 -18.71
C LEU A 305 1.05 5.34 -18.90
N HIS A 306 0.32 6.13 -18.12
CA HIS A 306 0.30 7.60 -18.14
C HIS A 306 0.01 8.20 -19.56
N CYS A 307 -0.49 7.40 -20.48
CA CYS A 307 -0.80 7.83 -21.84
C CYS A 307 -2.18 7.36 -22.27
N GLU A 308 -2.85 8.19 -23.04
CA GLU A 308 -4.17 7.90 -23.57
C GLU A 308 -4.10 6.89 -24.72
N GLY A 309 -5.02 5.93 -24.69
CA GLY A 309 -5.18 4.95 -25.76
C GLY A 309 -6.50 4.23 -25.66
N GLU A 310 -7.08 3.90 -26.79
CA GLU A 310 -8.36 3.19 -26.88
C GLU A 310 -8.33 2.06 -27.89
N ALA A 311 -9.10 1.01 -27.58
CA ALA A 311 -9.29 -0.13 -28.45
C ALA A 311 -10.69 -0.72 -28.27
N ASP A 312 -11.42 -0.90 -29.35
CA ASP A 312 -12.65 -1.69 -29.37
C ASP A 312 -12.30 -3.16 -29.58
N ILE A 313 -12.57 -3.97 -28.56
CA ILE A 313 -12.29 -5.41 -28.57
C ILE A 313 -13.61 -6.18 -28.50
N PHE A 314 -14.15 -6.52 -29.64
CA PHE A 314 -15.40 -7.28 -29.77
C PHE A 314 -16.56 -6.69 -28.94
N GLY A 315 -16.75 -5.38 -29.00
CA GLY A 315 -17.81 -4.65 -28.30
C GLY A 315 -17.50 -4.33 -26.83
N VAL A 316 -16.23 -4.44 -26.43
CA VAL A 316 -15.70 -3.89 -25.19
C VAL A 316 -14.75 -2.75 -25.54
N MET A 317 -15.08 -1.54 -25.14
CA MET A 317 -14.17 -0.40 -25.25
C MET A 317 -13.15 -0.47 -24.12
N VAL A 318 -11.87 -0.61 -24.45
CA VAL A 318 -10.77 -0.59 -23.47
C VAL A 318 -10.03 0.74 -23.60
N ARG A 319 -10.08 1.54 -22.54
CA ARG A 319 -9.41 2.84 -22.47
C ARG A 319 -8.23 2.79 -21.51
N ARG A 320 -7.08 3.23 -21.99
CA ARG A 320 -5.97 3.68 -21.16
C ARG A 320 -6.15 5.16 -20.91
N LEU A 321 -6.18 5.55 -19.64
CA LEU A 321 -6.41 6.94 -19.28
C LEU A 321 -5.07 7.65 -19.14
N SER A 322 -5.02 8.88 -19.67
CA SER A 322 -3.93 9.81 -19.36
C SER A 322 -3.99 10.26 -17.91
N THR A 323 -2.90 10.78 -17.41
CA THR A 323 -2.84 11.43 -16.10
C THR A 323 -2.61 12.92 -16.21
N GLY A 324 -3.23 13.69 -15.33
CA GLY A 324 -2.89 15.10 -15.09
C GLY A 324 -1.73 15.29 -14.12
N GLY A 325 -1.08 14.20 -13.67
CA GLY A 325 0.09 14.22 -12.80
C GLY A 325 1.35 14.74 -13.50
N LYS A 326 2.36 15.07 -12.71
CA LYS A 326 3.68 15.38 -13.25
C LYS A 326 4.44 14.10 -13.60
N ILE A 327 5.27 14.18 -14.62
CA ILE A 327 6.19 13.10 -14.99
C ILE A 327 7.26 13.00 -13.90
N ASP A 328 7.50 11.79 -13.40
CA ASP A 328 8.59 11.49 -12.47
C ASP A 328 9.92 11.26 -13.21
N ASP A 329 11.03 11.20 -12.46
CA ASP A 329 12.36 11.02 -13.04
C ASP A 329 12.50 9.68 -13.78
N TRP A 330 11.83 8.62 -13.31
CA TRP A 330 11.86 7.32 -13.98
C TRP A 330 11.15 7.37 -15.34
N SER A 331 9.93 7.88 -15.36
CA SER A 331 9.15 8.05 -16.61
C SER A 331 9.89 8.91 -17.62
N ASN A 332 10.56 9.97 -17.15
CA ASN A 332 11.38 10.83 -17.99
C ASN A 332 12.61 10.09 -18.57
N SER A 333 13.24 9.21 -17.78
CA SER A 333 14.40 8.43 -18.21
C SER A 333 14.08 7.30 -19.19
N GLU A 334 12.83 6.81 -19.17
CA GLU A 334 12.34 5.73 -20.03
C GLU A 334 11.57 6.24 -21.27
N ASP A 335 11.77 7.53 -21.64
CA ASP A 335 11.15 8.18 -22.81
C ASP A 335 9.62 8.27 -22.77
N TYR A 336 8.99 8.16 -21.60
CA TYR A 336 7.55 8.43 -21.41
C TYR A 336 7.28 9.95 -21.41
N VAL A 337 7.80 10.64 -22.42
CA VAL A 337 7.70 12.10 -22.57
C VAL A 337 6.72 12.44 -23.68
N GLY A 338 5.99 13.53 -23.53
CA GLY A 338 5.10 14.06 -24.57
C GLY A 338 3.68 13.49 -24.57
N ALA A 339 3.30 12.68 -23.56
CA ALA A 339 1.90 12.35 -23.34
C ALA A 339 1.11 13.61 -22.93
N HIS A 340 -0.18 13.65 -23.25
CA HIS A 340 -1.04 14.72 -22.80
C HIS A 340 -1.24 14.65 -21.29
N SER A 341 -0.82 15.70 -20.55
CA SER A 341 -1.05 15.82 -19.11
C SER A 341 -2.46 16.36 -18.88
N ARG A 342 -3.40 15.45 -18.67
CA ARG A 342 -4.82 15.76 -18.42
C ARG A 342 -5.53 14.56 -17.83
N PHE A 343 -6.55 14.81 -17.03
CA PHE A 343 -7.48 13.78 -16.60
C PHE A 343 -8.67 13.67 -17.57
N MET A 344 -9.24 12.47 -17.67
CA MET A 344 -10.44 12.19 -18.45
C MET A 344 -11.59 11.94 -17.48
N VAL A 345 -12.62 12.75 -17.54
CA VAL A 345 -13.84 12.62 -16.73
C VAL A 345 -15.00 12.27 -17.65
N PHE A 346 -15.79 11.25 -17.29
CA PHE A 346 -16.79 10.68 -18.17
C PHE A 346 -18.19 11.01 -17.69
N GLU A 347 -19.01 11.56 -18.61
CA GLU A 347 -20.42 11.79 -18.39
C GLU A 347 -21.25 10.72 -19.09
N TRP A 348 -22.04 9.98 -18.34
CA TRP A 348 -22.86 8.88 -18.78
C TRP A 348 -24.35 9.21 -18.70
N ASP A 349 -25.12 8.82 -19.71
CA ASP A 349 -26.55 8.58 -19.53
C ASP A 349 -26.79 7.07 -19.27
N ARG A 350 -28.05 6.69 -19.02
CA ARG A 350 -28.35 5.28 -18.68
C ARG A 350 -28.11 4.29 -19.82
N ASN A 351 -27.83 4.75 -21.04
CA ASN A 351 -27.72 3.91 -22.23
C ASN A 351 -26.35 4.03 -22.93
N LYS A 352 -25.58 5.08 -22.66
CA LYS A 352 -24.31 5.33 -23.39
C LYS A 352 -23.40 6.31 -22.65
N LEU A 353 -22.15 6.32 -23.06
CA LEU A 353 -21.24 7.44 -22.82
C LEU A 353 -21.75 8.66 -23.57
N ASN A 354 -21.90 9.78 -22.88
CA ASN A 354 -22.41 11.02 -23.44
C ASN A 354 -21.30 12.02 -23.79
N SER A 355 -20.35 12.19 -22.88
CA SER A 355 -19.23 13.13 -23.06
C SER A 355 -17.98 12.65 -22.32
N ILE A 356 -16.82 13.06 -22.81
CA ILE A 356 -15.55 13.00 -22.10
C ILE A 356 -15.08 14.44 -21.89
N HIS A 357 -14.86 14.81 -20.63
CA HIS A 357 -14.31 16.10 -20.25
C HIS A 357 -12.83 15.91 -19.96
N TYR A 358 -12.00 16.72 -20.57
CA TYR A 358 -10.57 16.78 -20.32
C TYR A 358 -10.28 17.92 -19.35
N ILE A 359 -9.63 17.57 -18.25
CA ILE A 359 -9.32 18.49 -17.14
C ILE A 359 -7.82 18.51 -16.88
#